data_1786d50dd295f5067b23dffc51307539
#
_entry.id   1786d50dd295f5067b23dffc51307539
#
_cell.length_a   1.000
_cell.length_b   1.000
_cell.length_c   1.000
_cell.angle_alpha   90.00
_cell.angle_beta   90.00
_cell.angle_gamma   90.00
#
_symmetry.space_group_name_H-M   'P 1'
#
loop_
_entity.id
_entity.type
_entity.pdbx_description
1 polymer ?
#
loop_
_entity_poly.entity_id
_entity_poly.type
_entity_poly.pdbx_seq_one_letter_code
_entity_poly.pdbx_strand_id
1 'polypeptide(L)'
;MKPRFIAHETYQNFVLNQLNAHYSGGILTLVNKDWPVIKKLWITDLSSVTTWLGDSYSKKGPKPRDPASMMRSYLLSLFVQPTKGITHWVDQLRRVPLYAILSGFEPGDTPGVGTFEDFFKRLWAFESPNVMPKVKPKKKKSKKKKKPKKGEKAEPKNPGIVRKLVDRAMRYGSKQKQLPGDRLFEFFQSQFLAVSTKLGLLGDPEALGVVGDGTPIETARYPRSKSTCNCSAQGLTNCTHPRQYSQPDIDSGWDSSREKYFNGYHLCMISTSDSQYDLPLYPRLHPASRHDSVSLVVSSIEFSQRYTLGTIDKILLDAAHDAEAIYELLEHQNVEPFIDLNVRTKKNFSTESDIQISPTGVPICPIGKEMKPNGFDKSQNRQKWRCPLACGTKNTCSSPCSKAKYGRTFHTFREDNLRLFTKTPRSSEKWKL
;
A
#
# COMPACT_ATOMS: atom_id res chain seq x y z
N MET A 1 -31.65 18.67 5.74
CA MET A 1 -30.92 19.96 5.53
C MET A 1 -29.47 19.72 5.19
N LYS A 2 -28.82 20.60 4.41
CA LYS A 2 -27.38 20.58 4.26
C LYS A 2 -26.70 20.99 5.58
N PRO A 3 -25.53 20.42 5.93
CA PRO A 3 -24.76 20.82 7.09
C PRO A 3 -24.25 22.26 6.94
N ARG A 4 -24.14 22.98 8.07
CA ARG A 4 -23.56 24.31 8.10
C ARG A 4 -22.05 24.21 8.28
N PHE A 5 -21.30 24.94 7.48
CA PHE A 5 -19.86 25.06 7.64
C PHE A 5 -19.51 25.77 8.96
N ILE A 6 -18.58 25.20 9.72
CA ILE A 6 -18.01 25.74 10.95
C ILE A 6 -16.51 25.91 10.71
N ALA A 7 -16.04 27.15 10.80
CA ALA A 7 -14.61 27.44 10.65
C ALA A 7 -13.79 26.80 11.76
N HIS A 8 -12.54 26.47 11.47
CA HIS A 8 -11.63 25.82 12.42
C HIS A 8 -11.44 26.65 13.70
N GLU A 9 -11.27 27.95 13.57
CA GLU A 9 -11.15 28.89 14.70
C GLU A 9 -12.39 28.85 15.63
N THR A 10 -13.59 28.76 15.03
CA THR A 10 -14.84 28.62 15.80
C THR A 10 -14.83 27.32 16.64
N TYR A 11 -14.34 26.23 16.05
CA TYR A 11 -14.16 24.97 16.78
C TYR A 11 -13.12 25.10 17.89
N GLN A 12 -11.98 25.73 17.62
CA GLN A 12 -10.93 25.96 18.62
C GLN A 12 -11.45 26.77 19.82
N ASN A 13 -12.17 27.85 19.56
CA ASN A 13 -12.80 28.66 20.60
C ASN A 13 -13.86 27.86 21.38
N PHE A 14 -14.65 27.03 20.69
CA PHE A 14 -15.59 26.13 21.38
C PHE A 14 -14.86 25.19 22.34
N VAL A 15 -13.78 24.54 21.90
CA VAL A 15 -13.01 23.63 22.77
C VAL A 15 -12.44 24.35 23.99
N LEU A 16 -11.85 25.54 23.81
CA LEU A 16 -11.31 26.32 24.92
C LEU A 16 -12.40 26.70 25.92
N ASN A 17 -13.54 27.19 25.47
CA ASN A 17 -14.66 27.60 26.30
C ASN A 17 -15.22 26.38 27.07
N GLN A 18 -15.41 25.25 26.43
CA GLN A 18 -15.93 24.05 27.06
C GLN A 18 -14.94 23.43 28.06
N LEU A 19 -13.64 23.42 27.74
CA LEU A 19 -12.61 22.96 28.68
C LEU A 19 -12.58 23.87 29.94
N ASN A 20 -12.65 25.18 29.75
CA ASN A 20 -12.74 26.11 30.89
C ASN A 20 -14.01 25.88 31.72
N ALA A 21 -15.17 25.71 31.10
CA ALA A 21 -16.42 25.47 31.78
C ALA A 21 -16.45 24.19 32.61
N HIS A 22 -15.87 23.10 32.07
CA HIS A 22 -15.96 21.77 32.70
C HIS A 22 -14.76 21.39 33.57
N TYR A 23 -13.57 21.97 33.34
CA TYR A 23 -12.32 21.55 33.99
C TYR A 23 -11.68 22.61 34.90
N SER A 24 -12.12 23.86 34.87
CA SER A 24 -11.57 24.89 35.78
C SER A 24 -12.07 24.80 37.23
N GLY A 25 -13.22 24.15 37.43
CA GLY A 25 -13.85 24.02 38.78
C GLY A 25 -13.27 22.93 39.67
N GLY A 26 -12.25 22.21 39.23
CA GLY A 26 -11.56 21.17 40.03
C GLY A 26 -12.32 19.85 40.22
N ILE A 27 -13.57 19.73 39.73
CA ILE A 27 -14.36 18.48 39.79
C ILE A 27 -13.86 17.48 38.76
N LEU A 28 -13.56 17.94 37.53
CA LEU A 28 -12.92 17.14 36.48
C LEU A 28 -11.50 17.65 36.31
N THR A 29 -10.55 16.74 36.17
CA THR A 29 -9.14 17.07 35.98
C THR A 29 -8.60 16.45 34.69
N LEU A 30 -7.79 17.21 33.96
CA LEU A 30 -7.02 16.68 32.80
C LEU A 30 -5.77 15.99 33.31
N VAL A 31 -5.48 14.83 32.78
CA VAL A 31 -4.27 14.08 33.07
C VAL A 31 -3.25 14.21 31.94
N ASN A 32 -1.98 13.89 32.21
CA ASN A 32 -0.89 14.03 31.20
C ASN A 32 -1.15 13.30 29.87
N LYS A 33 -1.93 12.22 29.89
CA LYS A 33 -2.29 11.46 28.69
C LYS A 33 -3.31 12.17 27.79
N ASP A 34 -4.04 13.14 28.31
CA ASP A 34 -5.07 13.88 27.54
C ASP A 34 -4.44 14.94 26.64
N TRP A 35 -3.34 15.56 27.07
CA TRP A 35 -2.72 16.67 26.36
C TRP A 35 -2.27 16.35 24.94
N PRO A 36 -1.63 15.20 24.62
CA PRO A 36 -1.28 14.85 23.26
C PRO A 36 -2.51 14.74 22.35
N VAL A 37 -3.62 14.23 22.87
CA VAL A 37 -4.87 14.06 22.11
C VAL A 37 -5.56 15.40 21.89
N ILE A 38 -5.65 16.24 22.95
CA ILE A 38 -6.16 17.60 22.87
C ILE A 38 -5.38 18.38 21.80
N LYS A 39 -4.05 18.39 21.89
CA LYS A 39 -3.18 19.10 20.96
C LYS A 39 -3.41 18.63 19.50
N LYS A 40 -3.43 17.32 19.25
CA LYS A 40 -3.62 16.77 17.92
C LYS A 40 -4.93 17.25 17.29
N LEU A 41 -6.06 17.11 18.01
CA LEU A 41 -7.36 17.48 17.46
C LEU A 41 -7.55 19.00 17.37
N TRP A 42 -7.00 19.75 18.34
CA TRP A 42 -7.12 21.20 18.37
C TRP A 42 -6.38 21.88 17.22
N ILE A 43 -5.21 21.36 16.80
CA ILE A 43 -4.42 21.92 15.68
C ILE A 43 -4.86 21.40 14.31
N THR A 44 -5.57 20.25 14.25
CA THR A 44 -5.94 19.64 12.95
C THR A 44 -7.20 20.28 12.40
N ASP A 45 -7.07 21.03 11.31
CA ASP A 45 -8.22 21.62 10.62
C ASP A 45 -8.96 20.57 9.78
N LEU A 46 -10.16 20.21 10.22
CA LEU A 46 -11.08 19.32 9.53
C LEU A 46 -12.33 20.02 9.00
N SER A 47 -12.37 21.34 9.00
CA SER A 47 -13.55 22.14 8.58
C SER A 47 -13.97 21.84 7.15
N SER A 48 -13.00 21.55 6.28
CA SER A 48 -13.22 21.18 4.86
C SER A 48 -14.06 19.91 4.67
N VAL A 49 -14.11 19.01 5.65
CA VAL A 49 -14.93 17.77 5.61
C VAL A 49 -16.41 18.10 5.44
N THR A 50 -16.87 19.18 6.05
CA THR A 50 -18.27 19.64 5.96
C THR A 50 -18.62 20.03 4.52
N THR A 51 -17.74 20.74 3.83
CA THR A 51 -17.92 21.12 2.43
C THR A 51 -17.82 19.89 1.52
N TRP A 52 -16.80 19.07 1.73
CA TRP A 52 -16.53 17.88 0.94
C TRP A 52 -17.67 16.85 0.97
N LEU A 53 -18.30 16.62 2.12
CA LEU A 53 -19.45 15.72 2.27
C LEU A 53 -20.80 16.39 2.02
N GLY A 54 -20.84 17.72 1.83
CA GLY A 54 -22.09 18.51 1.79
C GLY A 54 -23.11 18.00 0.78
N ASP A 55 -22.68 17.53 -0.39
CA ASP A 55 -23.56 17.00 -1.42
C ASP A 55 -24.14 15.61 -1.12
N SER A 56 -23.57 14.89 -0.14
CA SER A 56 -24.09 13.61 0.35
C SER A 56 -25.25 13.77 1.34
N TYR A 57 -25.61 15.02 1.68
CA TYR A 57 -26.71 15.31 2.60
C TYR A 57 -27.94 15.82 1.85
N SER A 58 -29.12 15.38 2.29
CA SER A 58 -30.40 15.82 1.71
C SER A 58 -30.64 17.32 1.93
N LYS A 59 -31.34 17.97 0.98
CA LYS A 59 -31.80 19.36 1.17
C LYS A 59 -32.97 19.47 2.15
N LYS A 60 -33.70 18.37 2.40
CA LYS A 60 -34.88 18.29 3.28
C LYS A 60 -34.58 17.39 4.49
N GLY A 61 -35.28 17.59 5.58
CA GLY A 61 -35.17 16.76 6.79
C GLY A 61 -34.59 17.51 8.02
N PRO A 62 -34.33 16.82 9.13
CA PRO A 62 -33.75 17.39 10.34
C PRO A 62 -32.33 17.94 10.08
N LYS A 63 -31.89 18.85 10.93
CA LYS A 63 -30.52 19.40 10.88
C LYS A 63 -29.52 18.26 11.15
N PRO A 64 -28.59 17.99 10.26
CA PRO A 64 -27.57 16.98 10.47
C PRO A 64 -26.55 17.45 11.52
N ARG A 65 -25.88 16.48 12.16
CA ARG A 65 -24.66 16.76 12.93
C ARG A 65 -23.57 17.22 11.95
N ASP A 66 -22.70 18.11 12.41
CA ASP A 66 -21.59 18.61 11.60
C ASP A 66 -20.65 17.48 11.16
N PRO A 67 -20.40 17.30 9.85
CA PRO A 67 -19.50 16.26 9.33
C PRO A 67 -18.07 16.37 9.85
N ALA A 68 -17.55 17.58 10.08
CA ALA A 68 -16.22 17.77 10.64
C ALA A 68 -16.15 17.26 12.09
N SER A 69 -17.18 17.54 12.89
CA SER A 69 -17.30 17.02 14.26
C SER A 69 -17.44 15.50 14.29
N MET A 70 -18.22 14.92 13.36
CA MET A 70 -18.33 13.46 13.21
C MET A 70 -16.98 12.82 12.85
N MET A 71 -16.19 13.45 11.96
CA MET A 71 -14.85 12.99 11.58
C MET A 71 -13.87 13.11 12.75
N ARG A 72 -13.87 14.24 13.49
CA ARG A 72 -13.05 14.40 14.71
C ARG A 72 -13.36 13.30 15.72
N SER A 73 -14.64 13.03 15.94
CA SER A 73 -15.09 11.98 16.86
C SER A 73 -14.60 10.60 16.41
N TYR A 74 -14.68 10.30 15.12
CA TYR A 74 -14.19 9.03 14.58
C TYR A 74 -12.67 8.91 14.74
N LEU A 75 -11.89 9.92 14.36
CA LEU A 75 -10.43 9.92 14.53
C LEU A 75 -10.05 9.80 16.00
N LEU A 76 -10.75 10.51 16.89
CA LEU A 76 -10.54 10.41 18.34
C LEU A 76 -10.75 8.98 18.83
N SER A 77 -11.80 8.28 18.35
CA SER A 77 -12.05 6.89 18.70
C SER A 77 -10.88 5.97 18.32
N LEU A 78 -10.25 6.22 17.18
CA LEU A 78 -9.08 5.45 16.71
C LEU A 78 -7.83 5.72 17.56
N PHE A 79 -7.67 6.94 18.08
CA PHE A 79 -6.55 7.27 18.98
C PHE A 79 -6.73 6.69 20.39
N VAL A 80 -7.95 6.72 20.91
CA VAL A 80 -8.20 6.34 22.31
C VAL A 80 -8.51 4.86 22.44
N GLN A 81 -9.25 4.28 21.50
CA GLN A 81 -9.78 2.93 21.57
C GLN A 81 -9.78 2.21 20.21
N PRO A 82 -8.61 2.01 19.57
CA PRO A 82 -8.52 1.49 18.20
C PRO A 82 -9.12 0.09 18.00
N THR A 83 -9.25 -0.69 19.08
CA THR A 83 -9.75 -2.07 19.03
C THR A 83 -11.24 -2.21 19.34
N LYS A 84 -11.93 -1.11 19.70
CA LYS A 84 -13.35 -1.13 20.07
C LYS A 84 -14.24 -0.63 18.94
N GLY A 85 -15.45 -1.17 18.89
CA GLY A 85 -16.44 -0.77 17.88
C GLY A 85 -17.17 0.53 18.23
N ILE A 86 -17.91 1.05 17.25
CA ILE A 86 -18.61 2.33 17.35
C ILE A 86 -19.66 2.38 18.47
N THR A 87 -20.31 1.25 18.79
CA THR A 87 -21.28 1.16 19.89
C THR A 87 -20.62 1.49 21.22
N HIS A 88 -19.42 0.93 21.46
CA HIS A 88 -18.65 1.23 22.65
C HIS A 88 -18.18 2.69 22.67
N TRP A 89 -17.76 3.21 21.50
CA TRP A 89 -17.35 4.61 21.37
C TRP A 89 -18.47 5.59 21.75
N VAL A 90 -19.70 5.35 21.27
CA VAL A 90 -20.88 6.19 21.59
C VAL A 90 -21.16 6.19 23.10
N ASP A 91 -20.98 5.05 23.78
CA ASP A 91 -21.10 4.99 25.23
C ASP A 91 -20.03 5.85 25.93
N GLN A 92 -18.76 5.75 25.49
CA GLN A 92 -17.66 6.57 26.01
C GLN A 92 -17.87 8.07 25.72
N LEU A 93 -18.35 8.40 24.54
CA LEU A 93 -18.63 9.78 24.14
C LEU A 93 -19.69 10.45 25.04
N ARG A 94 -20.63 9.67 25.57
CA ARG A 94 -21.66 10.14 26.53
C ARG A 94 -21.13 10.29 27.94
N ARG A 95 -20.19 9.41 28.35
CA ARG A 95 -19.69 9.35 29.73
C ARG A 95 -18.54 10.32 29.99
N VAL A 96 -17.72 10.59 28.98
CA VAL A 96 -16.48 11.35 29.11
C VAL A 96 -16.62 12.70 28.42
N PRO A 97 -16.86 13.79 29.19
CA PRO A 97 -17.05 15.13 28.64
C PRO A 97 -15.93 15.56 27.68
N LEU A 98 -14.67 15.21 27.99
CA LEU A 98 -13.52 15.52 27.15
C LEU A 98 -13.70 15.01 25.72
N TYR A 99 -14.21 13.80 25.53
CA TYR A 99 -14.37 13.23 24.20
C TYR A 99 -15.45 13.93 23.38
N ALA A 100 -16.54 14.35 24.05
CA ALA A 100 -17.57 15.17 23.41
C ALA A 100 -17.00 16.51 22.95
N ILE A 101 -16.31 17.21 23.85
CA ILE A 101 -15.69 18.53 23.64
C ILE A 101 -14.71 18.46 22.47
N LEU A 102 -13.75 17.51 22.48
CA LEU A 102 -12.75 17.35 21.43
C LEU A 102 -13.36 16.94 20.09
N SER A 103 -14.50 16.28 20.09
CA SER A 103 -15.27 15.99 18.87
C SER A 103 -15.98 17.25 18.31
N GLY A 104 -16.19 18.27 19.10
CA GLY A 104 -16.98 19.46 18.75
C GLY A 104 -18.47 19.29 19.08
N PHE A 105 -18.80 18.46 20.08
CA PHE A 105 -20.16 18.30 20.62
C PHE A 105 -20.21 18.84 22.06
N GLU A 106 -21.36 19.37 22.44
CA GLU A 106 -21.58 19.69 23.83
C GLU A 106 -21.73 18.41 24.68
N PRO A 107 -21.14 18.37 25.89
CA PRO A 107 -21.38 17.29 26.81
C PRO A 107 -22.90 17.12 27.07
N GLY A 108 -23.38 15.86 26.88
CA GLY A 108 -24.82 15.56 26.98
C GLY A 108 -25.59 15.64 25.65
N ASP A 109 -25.08 16.33 24.62
CA ASP A 109 -25.68 16.35 23.26
C ASP A 109 -24.80 15.65 22.21
N THR A 110 -24.61 14.36 22.39
CA THR A 110 -23.72 13.55 21.56
C THR A 110 -24.49 12.69 20.53
N PRO A 111 -23.89 12.36 19.36
CA PRO A 111 -24.53 11.52 18.36
C PRO A 111 -24.68 10.09 18.84
N GLY A 112 -25.77 9.42 18.38
CA GLY A 112 -26.00 8.00 18.59
C GLY A 112 -25.33 7.13 17.54
N VAL A 113 -25.39 5.80 17.74
CA VAL A 113 -24.83 4.78 16.84
C VAL A 113 -25.36 4.94 15.42
N GLY A 114 -26.70 5.09 15.24
CA GLY A 114 -27.30 5.27 13.91
C GLY A 114 -26.79 6.50 13.17
N THR A 115 -26.46 7.59 13.88
CA THR A 115 -25.86 8.80 13.27
C THR A 115 -24.45 8.51 12.73
N PHE A 116 -23.65 7.72 13.44
CA PHE A 116 -22.34 7.27 12.96
C PHE A 116 -22.45 6.32 11.77
N GLU A 117 -23.39 5.37 11.80
CA GLU A 117 -23.62 4.47 10.66
C GLU A 117 -24.01 5.24 9.40
N ASP A 118 -24.87 6.25 9.53
CA ASP A 118 -25.25 7.11 8.40
C ASP A 118 -24.09 8.00 7.93
N PHE A 119 -23.24 8.46 8.84
CA PHE A 119 -22.01 9.18 8.50
C PHE A 119 -21.05 8.27 7.72
N PHE A 120 -20.83 7.03 8.17
CA PHE A 120 -19.97 6.07 7.47
C PHE A 120 -20.49 5.70 6.08
N LYS A 121 -21.80 5.55 5.89
CA LYS A 121 -22.40 5.33 4.56
C LYS A 121 -22.06 6.48 3.60
N ARG A 122 -22.11 7.73 4.08
CA ARG A 122 -21.74 8.91 3.27
C ARG A 122 -20.26 8.97 2.99
N LEU A 123 -19.43 8.67 3.97
CA LEU A 123 -17.98 8.65 3.87
C LEU A 123 -17.51 7.56 2.89
N TRP A 124 -18.14 6.39 2.92
CA TRP A 124 -17.77 5.24 2.10
C TRP A 124 -18.28 5.32 0.66
N ALA A 125 -19.29 6.10 0.37
CA ALA A 125 -19.89 6.37 -0.95
C ALA A 125 -20.39 5.14 -1.76
N PHE A 126 -20.28 3.93 -1.24
CA PHE A 126 -20.73 2.72 -1.89
C PHE A 126 -21.62 1.88 -0.94
N GLU A 127 -22.69 1.36 -1.46
CA GLU A 127 -23.38 0.27 -0.79
C GLU A 127 -22.45 -0.94 -0.76
N SER A 128 -21.94 -1.29 0.41
CA SER A 128 -21.26 -2.57 0.59
C SER A 128 -22.26 -3.67 0.37
N PRO A 129 -22.15 -4.47 -0.69
CA PRO A 129 -23.06 -5.59 -0.86
C PRO A 129 -22.74 -6.65 0.20
N ASN A 130 -23.46 -6.59 1.32
CA ASN A 130 -23.42 -7.66 2.33
C ASN A 130 -24.02 -8.96 1.80
N VAL A 131 -24.53 -8.92 0.57
CA VAL A 131 -25.22 -10.05 -0.07
C VAL A 131 -24.48 -10.43 -1.35
N MET A 132 -23.96 -11.65 -1.37
CA MET A 132 -23.25 -12.20 -2.52
C MET A 132 -23.99 -13.42 -3.06
N PRO A 133 -24.03 -13.64 -4.40
CA PRO A 133 -24.56 -14.86 -4.96
C PRO A 133 -23.82 -16.09 -4.42
N LYS A 134 -24.54 -17.13 -4.07
CA LYS A 134 -23.96 -18.41 -3.58
C LYS A 134 -23.14 -19.13 -4.66
N VAL A 135 -23.51 -18.95 -5.91
CA VAL A 135 -22.92 -19.69 -7.04
C VAL A 135 -21.61 -19.02 -7.46
N LYS A 136 -20.50 -19.68 -7.15
CA LYS A 136 -19.24 -19.38 -7.83
C LYS A 136 -19.28 -20.01 -9.23
N PRO A 137 -18.96 -19.31 -10.31
CA PRO A 137 -18.88 -19.91 -11.63
C PRO A 137 -17.93 -21.11 -11.58
N LYS A 138 -18.36 -22.27 -12.07
CA LYS A 138 -17.51 -23.46 -12.15
C LYS A 138 -16.25 -23.08 -12.94
N LYS A 139 -15.09 -23.07 -12.30
CA LYS A 139 -13.82 -22.95 -13.01
C LYS A 139 -13.75 -24.11 -13.98
N LYS A 140 -13.69 -23.83 -15.30
CA LYS A 140 -13.41 -24.86 -16.30
C LYS A 140 -12.09 -25.53 -15.88
N LYS A 141 -12.14 -26.83 -15.58
CA LYS A 141 -10.91 -27.59 -15.32
C LYS A 141 -10.02 -27.41 -16.52
N SER A 142 -8.82 -26.84 -16.33
CA SER A 142 -7.83 -26.81 -17.39
C SER A 142 -7.57 -28.23 -17.85
N LYS A 143 -7.65 -28.48 -19.16
CA LYS A 143 -7.24 -29.78 -19.71
C LYS A 143 -5.81 -30.06 -19.22
N LYS A 144 -5.56 -31.19 -18.57
CA LYS A 144 -4.21 -31.59 -18.19
C LYS A 144 -3.39 -31.63 -19.47
N LYS A 145 -2.36 -30.80 -19.59
CA LYS A 145 -1.42 -30.85 -20.70
C LYS A 145 -0.76 -32.23 -20.71
N LYS A 146 -0.72 -32.88 -21.88
CA LYS A 146 0.02 -34.14 -22.02
C LYS A 146 1.49 -33.85 -21.73
N LYS A 147 2.15 -34.73 -20.97
CA LYS A 147 3.60 -34.65 -20.79
C LYS A 147 4.27 -34.80 -22.18
N PRO A 148 5.24 -33.95 -22.53
CA PRO A 148 5.96 -34.10 -23.80
C PRO A 148 6.64 -35.47 -23.84
N LYS A 149 6.67 -36.09 -25.02
CA LYS A 149 7.43 -37.32 -25.26
C LYS A 149 8.93 -36.99 -25.16
N LYS A 150 9.75 -38.05 -24.92
CA LYS A 150 11.22 -37.93 -24.91
C LYS A 150 11.70 -37.32 -26.22
N GLY A 151 12.31 -36.11 -26.16
CA GLY A 151 12.78 -35.37 -27.37
C GLY A 151 11.84 -34.25 -27.84
N GLU A 152 10.60 -34.16 -27.37
CA GLU A 152 9.70 -33.05 -27.71
C GLU A 152 9.93 -31.85 -26.80
N LYS A 153 9.97 -30.63 -27.39
CA LYS A 153 9.98 -29.38 -26.57
C LYS A 153 8.67 -29.27 -25.84
N ALA A 154 8.73 -29.02 -24.53
CA ALA A 154 7.53 -28.74 -23.73
C ALA A 154 6.81 -27.49 -24.27
N GLU A 155 5.47 -27.56 -24.38
CA GLU A 155 4.68 -26.38 -24.73
C GLU A 155 4.99 -25.24 -23.73
N PRO A 156 5.06 -23.98 -24.19
CA PRO A 156 5.31 -22.85 -23.33
C PRO A 156 4.26 -22.79 -22.22
N LYS A 157 4.70 -22.59 -21.00
CA LYS A 157 3.79 -22.41 -19.86
C LYS A 157 2.99 -21.12 -20.06
N ASN A 158 1.70 -21.17 -19.74
CA ASN A 158 0.91 -19.94 -19.69
C ASN A 158 1.58 -18.94 -18.75
N PRO A 159 1.63 -17.64 -19.12
CA PRO A 159 2.22 -16.63 -18.27
C PRO A 159 1.51 -16.57 -16.90
N GLY A 160 2.27 -16.29 -15.85
CA GLY A 160 1.76 -16.12 -14.48
C GLY A 160 0.78 -14.95 -14.36
N ILE A 161 0.11 -14.86 -13.21
CA ILE A 161 -0.90 -13.82 -12.96
C ILE A 161 -0.29 -12.42 -13.00
N VAL A 162 0.89 -12.23 -12.45
CA VAL A 162 1.62 -10.95 -12.44
C VAL A 162 1.88 -10.50 -13.88
N ARG A 163 2.44 -11.36 -14.73
CA ARG A 163 2.69 -11.05 -16.14
C ARG A 163 1.41 -10.65 -16.88
N LYS A 164 0.31 -11.39 -16.68
CA LYS A 164 -0.98 -11.07 -17.32
C LYS A 164 -1.54 -9.71 -16.88
N LEU A 165 -1.37 -9.36 -15.61
CA LEU A 165 -1.82 -8.06 -15.10
C LEU A 165 -1.00 -6.91 -15.66
N VAL A 166 0.33 -7.06 -15.70
CA VAL A 166 1.23 -6.07 -16.27
C VAL A 166 0.98 -5.91 -17.77
N ASP A 167 0.95 -6.98 -18.55
CA ASP A 167 0.65 -6.94 -19.99
C ASP A 167 -0.68 -6.25 -20.28
N ARG A 168 -1.68 -6.49 -19.44
CA ARG A 168 -2.98 -5.83 -19.56
C ARG A 168 -2.91 -4.34 -19.26
N ALA A 169 -2.19 -3.97 -18.20
CA ALA A 169 -2.01 -2.56 -17.82
C ALA A 169 -1.25 -1.78 -18.90
N MET A 170 -0.19 -2.36 -19.45
CA MET A 170 0.61 -1.74 -20.49
C MET A 170 -0.14 -1.59 -21.82
N ARG A 171 -0.97 -2.58 -22.22
CA ARG A 171 -1.71 -2.55 -23.49
C ARG A 171 -2.94 -1.65 -23.49
N TYR A 172 -3.68 -1.64 -22.40
CA TYR A 172 -5.00 -1.01 -22.36
C TYR A 172 -5.04 0.18 -21.40
N GLY A 173 -3.90 0.51 -20.77
CA GLY A 173 -3.91 1.37 -19.61
C GLY A 173 -4.73 0.75 -18.49
N SER A 174 -4.71 1.36 -17.34
CA SER A 174 -5.61 0.99 -16.27
C SER A 174 -6.84 1.87 -16.37
N LYS A 175 -7.98 1.28 -16.67
CA LYS A 175 -9.26 1.98 -16.53
C LYS A 175 -9.44 2.34 -15.06
N GLN A 176 -9.49 3.62 -14.77
CA GLN A 176 -9.75 4.11 -13.44
C GLN A 176 -11.15 3.62 -13.02
N LYS A 177 -11.16 2.66 -12.10
CA LYS A 177 -12.38 2.18 -11.48
C LYS A 177 -12.51 2.87 -10.13
N GLN A 178 -13.67 3.46 -9.88
CA GLN A 178 -13.96 4.02 -8.58
C GLN A 178 -13.98 2.90 -7.53
N LEU A 179 -13.23 3.07 -6.44
CA LEU A 179 -13.12 2.14 -5.33
C LEU A 179 -13.88 2.68 -4.12
N PRO A 180 -14.38 1.81 -3.24
CA PRO A 180 -15.05 2.24 -2.01
C PRO A 180 -14.20 3.18 -1.13
N GLY A 181 -12.88 2.98 -1.11
CA GLY A 181 -11.93 3.77 -0.33
C GLY A 181 -11.47 5.07 -0.99
N ASP A 182 -11.86 5.39 -2.23
CA ASP A 182 -11.35 6.56 -2.95
C ASP A 182 -11.63 7.86 -2.21
N ARG A 183 -12.82 8.03 -1.66
CA ARG A 183 -13.15 9.22 -0.84
C ARG A 183 -12.27 9.35 0.40
N LEU A 184 -12.00 8.25 1.09
CA LEU A 184 -11.08 8.28 2.24
C LEU A 184 -9.66 8.61 1.81
N PHE A 185 -9.24 8.12 0.66
CA PHE A 185 -7.93 8.45 0.12
C PHE A 185 -7.84 9.93 -0.30
N GLU A 186 -8.85 10.47 -0.97
CA GLU A 186 -8.94 11.90 -1.29
C GLU A 186 -8.85 12.77 -0.03
N PHE A 187 -9.59 12.40 1.01
CA PHE A 187 -9.52 13.07 2.30
C PHE A 187 -8.11 12.97 2.91
N PHE A 188 -7.53 11.78 2.96
CA PHE A 188 -6.18 11.58 3.47
C PHE A 188 -5.14 12.40 2.70
N GLN A 189 -5.22 12.37 1.36
CA GLN A 189 -4.32 13.15 0.50
C GLN A 189 -4.46 14.66 0.73
N SER A 190 -5.69 15.17 0.80
CA SER A 190 -5.93 16.62 0.93
C SER A 190 -5.62 17.15 2.33
N GLN A 191 -5.94 16.41 3.39
CA GLN A 191 -5.83 16.88 4.77
C GLN A 191 -4.49 16.57 5.44
N PHE A 192 -3.84 15.49 5.02
CA PHE A 192 -2.59 15.04 5.65
C PHE A 192 -1.41 15.12 4.69
N LEU A 193 -1.47 14.47 3.52
CA LEU A 193 -0.33 14.42 2.62
C LEU A 193 -0.01 15.78 2.02
N ALA A 194 -1.01 16.55 1.61
CA ALA A 194 -0.78 17.91 1.06
C ALA A 194 -0.12 18.85 2.08
N VAL A 195 -0.50 18.74 3.35
CA VAL A 195 0.14 19.50 4.44
C VAL A 195 1.57 19.01 4.65
N SER A 196 1.78 17.68 4.69
CA SER A 196 3.10 17.09 4.84
C SER A 196 4.04 17.46 3.68
N THR A 197 3.53 17.52 2.44
CA THR A 197 4.29 18.00 1.27
C THR A 197 4.73 19.45 1.44
N LYS A 198 3.82 20.33 1.85
CA LYS A 198 4.13 21.76 2.08
C LYS A 198 5.15 21.97 3.19
N LEU A 199 5.21 21.08 4.17
CA LEU A 199 6.19 21.12 5.26
C LEU A 199 7.51 20.41 4.91
N GLY A 200 7.65 19.86 3.69
CA GLY A 200 8.84 19.12 3.27
C GLY A 200 9.02 17.76 3.95
N LEU A 201 7.96 17.21 4.57
CA LEU A 201 8.04 15.95 5.34
C LEU A 201 8.02 14.70 4.47
N LEU A 202 7.66 14.79 3.19
CA LEU A 202 7.61 13.64 2.27
C LEU A 202 8.93 13.41 1.52
N GLY A 203 9.90 14.31 1.63
CA GLY A 203 11.08 14.36 0.78
C GLY A 203 10.86 15.29 -0.43
N ASP A 204 11.64 15.11 -1.50
CA ASP A 204 11.51 15.91 -2.72
C ASP A 204 10.26 15.50 -3.53
N PRO A 205 9.23 16.34 -3.66
CA PRO A 205 8.02 16.00 -4.39
C PRO A 205 8.25 15.80 -5.89
N GLU A 206 9.32 16.35 -6.48
CA GLU A 206 9.67 16.17 -7.89
C GLU A 206 10.38 14.83 -8.16
N ALA A 207 10.93 14.18 -7.11
CA ALA A 207 11.71 12.97 -7.21
C ALA A 207 11.53 12.05 -5.98
N LEU A 208 10.28 11.69 -5.66
CA LEU A 208 9.98 10.88 -4.48
C LEU A 208 10.57 9.47 -4.56
N GLY A 209 11.31 9.09 -3.52
CA GLY A 209 11.59 7.71 -3.24
C GLY A 209 10.48 7.09 -2.41
N VAL A 210 10.04 5.88 -2.81
CA VAL A 210 9.00 5.16 -2.09
C VAL A 210 9.41 3.72 -1.78
N VAL A 211 8.83 3.16 -0.73
CA VAL A 211 8.97 1.75 -0.35
C VAL A 211 7.60 1.08 -0.38
N GLY A 212 7.55 -0.14 -0.88
CA GLY A 212 6.32 -0.93 -0.93
C GLY A 212 6.47 -2.22 -0.13
N ASP A 213 5.57 -2.44 0.83
CA ASP A 213 5.55 -3.66 1.63
C ASP A 213 4.12 -4.11 1.94
N GLY A 214 3.98 -5.36 2.35
CA GLY A 214 2.72 -5.98 2.69
C GLY A 214 2.71 -6.56 4.10
N THR A 215 1.60 -6.33 4.82
CA THR A 215 1.41 -6.88 6.16
C THR A 215 0.05 -7.57 6.31
N PRO A 216 -0.04 -8.71 7.02
CA PRO A 216 -1.30 -9.38 7.28
C PRO A 216 -2.15 -8.60 8.29
N ILE A 217 -3.43 -8.43 7.98
CA ILE A 217 -4.45 -7.87 8.89
C ILE A 217 -5.44 -8.96 9.23
N GLU A 218 -5.29 -9.53 10.44
CA GLU A 218 -6.21 -10.55 10.93
C GLU A 218 -7.57 -9.95 11.28
N THR A 219 -8.63 -10.70 11.01
CA THR A 219 -9.99 -10.35 11.43
C THR A 219 -10.56 -11.46 12.29
N ALA A 220 -11.46 -11.11 13.20
CA ALA A 220 -12.20 -12.07 14.00
C ALA A 220 -13.29 -12.81 13.20
N ARG A 221 -13.43 -12.52 11.90
CA ARG A 221 -14.46 -13.09 11.04
C ARG A 221 -13.88 -14.22 10.19
N TYR A 222 -14.70 -15.20 9.91
CA TYR A 222 -14.37 -16.27 8.97
C TYR A 222 -14.92 -15.94 7.57
N PRO A 223 -14.30 -16.43 6.50
CA PRO A 223 -14.75 -16.22 5.13
C PRO A 223 -16.00 -17.06 4.82
N ARG A 224 -16.92 -17.12 5.77
CA ARG A 224 -18.20 -17.84 5.64
C ARG A 224 -19.35 -16.87 5.61
N SER A 225 -20.22 -17.06 4.63
CA SER A 225 -21.46 -16.29 4.55
C SER A 225 -22.47 -16.76 5.60
N LYS A 226 -23.24 -15.83 6.16
CA LYS A 226 -24.46 -16.16 6.88
C LYS A 226 -25.48 -16.70 5.89
N SER A 227 -26.06 -17.87 6.16
CA SER A 227 -27.13 -18.43 5.32
C SER A 227 -28.39 -17.59 5.42
N THR A 228 -28.95 -17.21 4.28
CA THR A 228 -30.22 -16.50 4.17
C THR A 228 -31.34 -17.42 3.66
N CYS A 229 -31.05 -18.71 3.52
CA CYS A 229 -32.01 -19.71 3.07
C CYS A 229 -31.81 -21.05 3.80
N ASN A 230 -32.82 -21.90 3.79
CA ASN A 230 -32.83 -23.24 4.40
C ASN A 230 -32.39 -24.35 3.43
N CYS A 231 -31.87 -24.01 2.26
CA CYS A 231 -31.50 -24.99 1.23
C CYS A 231 -30.54 -26.06 1.72
N SER A 232 -29.58 -25.69 2.60
CA SER A 232 -28.62 -26.64 3.18
C SER A 232 -29.33 -27.67 4.08
N ALA A 233 -30.36 -27.28 4.85
CA ALA A 233 -31.14 -28.18 5.68
C ALA A 233 -31.97 -29.12 4.83
N GLN A 234 -32.32 -28.74 3.60
CA GLN A 234 -33.02 -29.54 2.59
C GLN A 234 -32.09 -30.36 1.70
N GLY A 235 -30.80 -30.45 2.01
CA GLY A 235 -29.82 -31.19 1.22
C GLY A 235 -29.36 -30.50 -0.08
N LEU A 236 -29.87 -29.31 -0.39
CA LEU A 236 -29.51 -28.57 -1.59
C LEU A 236 -28.20 -27.79 -1.37
N THR A 237 -27.11 -28.24 -2.00
CA THR A 237 -25.77 -27.62 -1.85
C THR A 237 -25.53 -26.46 -2.81
N ASN A 238 -26.28 -26.34 -3.90
CA ASN A 238 -26.08 -25.36 -4.99
C ASN A 238 -27.32 -24.50 -5.25
N CYS A 239 -27.83 -23.78 -4.26
CA CYS A 239 -28.88 -22.81 -4.48
C CYS A 239 -28.39 -21.49 -5.01
N THR A 240 -29.26 -20.75 -5.71
CA THR A 240 -28.99 -19.42 -6.28
C THR A 240 -29.30 -18.28 -5.30
N HIS A 241 -29.81 -18.59 -4.11
CA HIS A 241 -30.18 -17.59 -3.12
C HIS A 241 -28.93 -16.78 -2.66
N PRO A 242 -29.06 -15.48 -2.47
CA PRO A 242 -27.98 -14.64 -1.99
C PRO A 242 -27.54 -15.05 -0.58
N ARG A 243 -26.26 -14.82 -0.26
CA ARG A 243 -25.71 -15.01 1.08
C ARG A 243 -25.21 -13.69 1.60
N GLN A 244 -25.43 -13.46 2.88
CA GLN A 244 -24.98 -12.27 3.57
C GLN A 244 -23.59 -12.50 4.16
N TYR A 245 -22.67 -11.60 3.84
CA TYR A 245 -21.32 -11.58 4.38
C TYR A 245 -21.12 -10.30 5.20
N SER A 246 -20.55 -10.42 6.38
CA SER A 246 -20.17 -9.25 7.19
C SER A 246 -18.92 -8.56 6.62
N GLN A 247 -18.06 -9.32 5.98
CA GLN A 247 -16.84 -8.86 5.29
C GLN A 247 -16.69 -9.69 4.00
N PRO A 248 -17.29 -9.26 2.89
CA PRO A 248 -17.37 -10.07 1.66
C PRO A 248 -16.00 -10.31 1.00
N ASP A 249 -15.02 -9.44 1.24
CA ASP A 249 -13.69 -9.49 0.64
C ASP A 249 -12.65 -10.25 1.49
N ILE A 250 -13.06 -10.75 2.68
CA ILE A 250 -12.18 -11.53 3.55
C ILE A 250 -11.83 -12.86 2.91
N ASP A 251 -10.57 -13.28 3.05
CA ASP A 251 -10.10 -14.59 2.60
C ASP A 251 -9.06 -15.16 3.56
N SER A 252 -8.62 -16.39 3.32
CA SER A 252 -7.57 -17.04 4.10
C SER A 252 -6.23 -16.85 3.41
N GLY A 253 -5.22 -16.42 4.14
CA GLY A 253 -3.85 -16.22 3.70
C GLY A 253 -2.85 -16.95 4.60
N TRP A 254 -1.59 -16.97 4.17
CA TRP A 254 -0.47 -17.48 4.94
C TRP A 254 0.40 -16.31 5.41
N ASP A 255 0.66 -16.25 6.71
CA ASP A 255 1.60 -15.32 7.32
C ASP A 255 2.95 -16.04 7.49
N SER A 256 3.93 -15.66 6.68
CA SER A 256 5.26 -16.29 6.69
C SER A 256 6.08 -15.91 7.93
N SER A 257 5.83 -14.76 8.53
CA SER A 257 6.55 -14.31 9.73
C SER A 257 6.14 -15.06 10.99
N ARG A 258 4.86 -15.47 11.03
CA ARG A 258 4.28 -16.22 12.17
C ARG A 258 4.07 -17.70 11.85
N GLU A 259 4.38 -18.14 10.64
CA GLU A 259 4.20 -19.51 10.16
C GLU A 259 2.79 -20.07 10.39
N LYS A 260 1.75 -19.23 10.18
CA LYS A 260 0.37 -19.62 10.39
C LYS A 260 -0.58 -19.15 9.31
N TYR A 261 -1.70 -19.86 9.14
CA TYR A 261 -2.83 -19.37 8.36
C TYR A 261 -3.65 -18.35 9.17
N PHE A 262 -4.12 -17.32 8.51
CA PHE A 262 -5.01 -16.33 9.09
C PHE A 262 -6.19 -16.03 8.15
N ASN A 263 -7.27 -15.49 8.70
CA ASN A 263 -8.40 -14.98 7.92
C ASN A 263 -8.39 -13.45 8.01
N GLY A 264 -8.47 -12.80 6.86
CA GLY A 264 -8.44 -11.35 6.85
C GLY A 264 -8.06 -10.74 5.53
N TYR A 265 -7.22 -9.73 5.63
CA TYR A 265 -6.74 -8.94 4.52
C TYR A 265 -5.22 -8.92 4.50
N HIS A 266 -4.68 -8.60 3.35
CA HIS A 266 -3.29 -8.22 3.16
C HIS A 266 -3.26 -6.71 2.89
N LEU A 267 -2.66 -5.94 3.79
CA LEU A 267 -2.44 -4.51 3.61
C LEU A 267 -1.15 -4.31 2.81
N CYS A 268 -1.27 -3.85 1.58
CA CYS A 268 -0.14 -3.33 0.82
C CYS A 268 -0.03 -1.83 1.11
N MET A 269 1.11 -1.40 1.63
CA MET A 269 1.41 -0.01 1.96
C MET A 269 2.50 0.51 1.04
N ILE A 270 2.28 1.68 0.45
CA ILE A 270 3.33 2.46 -0.19
C ILE A 270 3.63 3.65 0.73
N SER A 271 4.89 3.79 1.14
CA SER A 271 5.37 4.83 2.05
C SER A 271 6.55 5.59 1.45
N THR A 272 6.92 6.74 2.00
CA THR A 272 8.15 7.44 1.62
C THR A 272 9.39 6.67 2.06
N SER A 273 10.48 6.72 1.27
CA SER A 273 11.78 6.14 1.63
C SER A 273 12.86 7.19 1.90
N ASP A 274 12.75 8.35 1.31
CA ASP A 274 13.77 9.42 1.40
C ASP A 274 13.42 10.50 2.44
N SER A 275 12.37 10.27 3.20
CA SER A 275 11.91 11.16 4.26
C SER A 275 12.51 10.77 5.60
N GLN A 276 12.72 11.76 6.48
CA GLN A 276 13.03 11.52 7.90
C GLN A 276 11.95 10.69 8.61
N TYR A 277 10.74 10.68 8.06
CA TYR A 277 9.57 10.01 8.60
C TYR A 277 9.02 9.04 7.56
N ASP A 278 8.88 7.78 7.87
CA ASP A 278 8.30 6.75 6.99
C ASP A 278 6.78 6.97 6.83
N LEU A 279 6.41 8.07 6.14
CA LEU A 279 5.02 8.49 6.03
C LEU A 279 4.27 7.62 5.01
N PRO A 280 3.09 7.08 5.38
CA PRO A 280 2.27 6.31 4.46
C PRO A 280 1.72 7.21 3.36
N LEU A 281 1.87 6.78 2.09
CA LEU A 281 1.33 7.48 0.92
C LEU A 281 0.06 6.81 0.40
N TYR A 282 0.04 5.49 0.31
CA TYR A 282 -1.08 4.75 -0.25
C TYR A 282 -1.32 3.40 0.45
N PRO A 283 -2.29 3.31 1.36
CA PRO A 283 -2.73 2.06 1.95
C PRO A 283 -3.75 1.35 1.05
N ARG A 284 -3.55 0.05 0.78
CA ARG A 284 -4.48 -0.75 -0.01
C ARG A 284 -4.73 -2.11 0.63
N LEU A 285 -5.98 -2.39 1.01
CA LEU A 285 -6.38 -3.70 1.48
C LEU A 285 -6.70 -4.63 0.31
N HIS A 286 -6.11 -5.82 0.36
CA HIS A 286 -6.35 -6.92 -0.56
C HIS A 286 -6.88 -8.14 0.20
N PRO A 287 -7.60 -9.08 -0.44
CA PRO A 287 -7.92 -10.37 0.19
C PRO A 287 -6.64 -11.09 0.63
N ALA A 288 -6.65 -11.71 1.82
CA ALA A 288 -5.46 -12.37 2.39
C ALA A 288 -4.82 -13.45 1.50
N SER A 289 -5.60 -14.08 0.62
CA SER A 289 -5.09 -15.07 -0.35
C SER A 289 -4.28 -14.47 -1.52
N ARG A 290 -4.22 -13.13 -1.63
CA ARG A 290 -3.52 -12.47 -2.74
C ARG A 290 -2.03 -12.43 -2.46
N HIS A 291 -1.23 -12.89 -3.42
CA HIS A 291 0.23 -12.85 -3.34
C HIS A 291 0.76 -11.41 -3.40
N ASP A 292 1.83 -11.12 -2.66
CA ASP A 292 2.44 -9.79 -2.51
C ASP A 292 2.73 -9.11 -3.85
N SER A 293 3.38 -9.81 -4.77
CA SER A 293 3.66 -9.29 -6.12
C SER A 293 2.40 -8.88 -6.90
N VAL A 294 1.26 -9.57 -6.68
CA VAL A 294 -0.03 -9.20 -7.31
C VAL A 294 -0.62 -7.98 -6.62
N SER A 295 -0.52 -7.93 -5.29
CA SER A 295 -0.99 -6.79 -4.48
C SER A 295 -0.24 -5.52 -4.85
N LEU A 296 1.09 -5.61 -4.97
CA LEU A 296 1.93 -4.48 -5.38
C LEU A 296 1.57 -3.96 -6.77
N VAL A 297 1.47 -4.84 -7.80
CA VAL A 297 1.13 -4.42 -9.16
C VAL A 297 -0.20 -3.67 -9.19
N VAL A 298 -1.21 -4.17 -8.49
CA VAL A 298 -2.51 -3.49 -8.41
C VAL A 298 -2.39 -2.16 -7.68
N SER A 299 -1.72 -2.13 -6.52
CA SER A 299 -1.55 -0.91 -5.72
C SER A 299 -0.72 0.15 -6.43
N SER A 300 0.36 -0.22 -7.11
CA SER A 300 1.20 0.70 -7.90
C SER A 300 0.41 1.35 -9.03
N ILE A 301 -0.37 0.57 -9.78
CA ILE A 301 -1.24 1.10 -10.84
C ILE A 301 -2.31 2.03 -10.28
N GLU A 302 -2.96 1.65 -9.18
CA GLU A 302 -3.98 2.49 -8.54
C GLU A 302 -3.36 3.77 -7.94
N PHE A 303 -2.19 3.67 -7.33
CA PHE A 303 -1.46 4.80 -6.76
C PHE A 303 -1.06 5.83 -7.82
N SER A 304 -0.45 5.38 -8.92
CA SER A 304 -0.05 6.28 -10.02
C SER A 304 -1.19 7.08 -10.63
N GLN A 305 -2.44 6.65 -10.44
CA GLN A 305 -3.63 7.34 -10.95
C GLN A 305 -4.28 8.29 -9.94
N ARG A 306 -4.05 8.06 -8.66
CA ARG A 306 -4.73 8.75 -7.56
C ARG A 306 -3.84 9.74 -6.83
N TYR A 307 -2.54 9.48 -6.80
CA TYR A 307 -1.59 10.35 -6.15
C TYR A 307 -1.23 11.53 -7.06
N THR A 308 -1.41 12.75 -6.55
CA THR A 308 -1.27 13.99 -7.34
C THR A 308 -0.30 14.99 -6.72
N LEU A 309 0.40 14.63 -5.64
CA LEU A 309 1.23 15.56 -4.87
C LEU A 309 2.72 15.48 -5.21
N GLY A 310 3.10 14.65 -6.18
CA GLY A 310 4.49 14.52 -6.60
C GLY A 310 4.71 13.42 -7.62
N THR A 311 5.94 13.27 -8.05
CA THR A 311 6.40 12.28 -9.04
C THR A 311 7.28 11.24 -8.35
N ILE A 312 6.99 9.96 -8.57
CA ILE A 312 7.81 8.86 -8.02
C ILE A 312 9.02 8.67 -8.93
N ASP A 313 10.22 8.75 -8.38
CA ASP A 313 11.49 8.50 -9.09
C ASP A 313 11.99 7.07 -8.88
N LYS A 314 11.89 6.55 -7.66
CA LYS A 314 12.36 5.21 -7.31
C LYS A 314 11.44 4.48 -6.35
N ILE A 315 11.47 3.14 -6.41
CA ILE A 315 10.74 2.27 -5.48
C ILE A 315 11.65 1.16 -4.95
N LEU A 316 11.62 0.98 -3.63
CA LEU A 316 12.35 -0.06 -2.91
C LEU A 316 11.39 -1.22 -2.58
N LEU A 317 11.77 -2.44 -2.91
CA LEU A 317 10.93 -3.63 -2.74
C LEU A 317 11.77 -4.83 -2.29
N ASP A 318 11.18 -5.71 -1.53
CA ASP A 318 11.82 -6.97 -1.13
C ASP A 318 11.87 -8.02 -2.26
N ALA A 319 12.56 -9.12 -2.02
CA ALA A 319 12.74 -10.21 -2.98
C ALA A 319 11.44 -10.95 -3.38
N ALA A 320 10.33 -10.77 -2.66
CA ALA A 320 9.04 -11.34 -3.05
C ALA A 320 8.50 -10.70 -4.35
N HIS A 321 8.96 -9.50 -4.67
CA HIS A 321 8.57 -8.72 -5.84
C HIS A 321 9.51 -8.92 -7.05
N ASP A 322 10.55 -9.76 -6.92
CA ASP A 322 11.53 -10.01 -7.99
C ASP A 322 10.93 -10.80 -9.15
N ALA A 323 10.21 -10.12 -10.01
CA ALA A 323 9.60 -10.67 -11.24
C ALA A 323 9.80 -9.70 -12.41
N GLU A 324 10.33 -10.21 -13.53
CA GLU A 324 10.64 -9.42 -14.74
C GLU A 324 9.51 -8.46 -15.16
N ALA A 325 8.26 -8.94 -15.12
CA ALA A 325 7.11 -8.11 -15.43
C ALA A 325 6.94 -6.88 -14.51
N ILE A 326 7.41 -6.95 -13.24
CA ILE A 326 7.35 -5.80 -12.32
C ILE A 326 8.38 -4.77 -12.74
N TYR A 327 9.59 -5.18 -13.13
CA TYR A 327 10.60 -4.25 -13.66
C TYR A 327 10.09 -3.52 -14.91
N GLU A 328 9.48 -4.26 -15.85
CA GLU A 328 8.88 -3.67 -17.05
C GLU A 328 7.76 -2.67 -16.72
N LEU A 329 6.91 -2.98 -15.74
CA LEU A 329 5.85 -2.05 -15.30
C LEU A 329 6.44 -0.76 -14.73
N LEU A 330 7.44 -0.89 -13.85
CA LEU A 330 8.08 0.26 -13.20
C LEU A 330 8.83 1.13 -14.23
N GLU A 331 9.55 0.50 -15.19
CA GLU A 331 10.15 1.24 -16.30
C GLU A 331 9.12 1.97 -17.17
N HIS A 332 8.00 1.33 -17.45
CA HIS A 332 6.89 1.97 -18.17
C HIS A 332 6.31 3.19 -17.41
N GLN A 333 6.37 3.16 -16.09
CA GLN A 333 5.99 4.26 -15.21
C GLN A 333 7.11 5.29 -14.98
N ASN A 334 8.28 5.12 -15.58
CA ASN A 334 9.52 5.89 -15.35
C ASN A 334 10.01 5.84 -13.88
N VAL A 335 9.74 4.76 -13.17
CA VAL A 335 10.18 4.54 -11.79
C VAL A 335 11.39 3.61 -11.75
N GLU A 336 12.48 4.01 -11.10
CA GLU A 336 13.67 3.18 -10.94
C GLU A 336 13.43 2.07 -9.90
N PRO A 337 13.53 0.77 -10.25
CA PRO A 337 13.31 -0.32 -9.30
C PRO A 337 14.55 -0.65 -8.49
N PHE A 338 14.42 -0.68 -7.17
CA PHE A 338 15.39 -1.23 -6.20
C PHE A 338 14.77 -2.48 -5.59
N ILE A 339 14.97 -3.63 -6.22
CA ILE A 339 14.35 -4.90 -5.82
C ILE A 339 15.44 -5.92 -5.52
N ASP A 340 15.39 -6.53 -4.34
CA ASP A 340 16.28 -7.63 -3.99
C ASP A 340 16.01 -8.87 -4.82
N LEU A 341 17.08 -9.58 -5.19
CA LEU A 341 16.95 -10.79 -6.00
C LEU A 341 16.42 -11.96 -5.18
N ASN A 342 15.45 -12.67 -5.73
CA ASN A 342 14.95 -13.89 -5.15
C ASN A 342 15.92 -15.06 -5.40
N VAL A 343 16.60 -15.51 -4.37
CA VAL A 343 17.61 -16.59 -4.41
C VAL A 343 17.03 -17.93 -4.90
N ARG A 344 15.71 -18.15 -4.77
CA ARG A 344 15.04 -19.38 -5.24
C ARG A 344 15.02 -19.52 -6.76
N THR A 345 15.23 -18.46 -7.49
CA THR A 345 15.28 -18.46 -8.97
C THR A 345 16.71 -18.68 -9.48
N LYS A 346 17.36 -19.75 -9.02
CA LYS A 346 18.69 -20.16 -9.52
C LYS A 346 18.59 -20.63 -10.96
N LYS A 347 18.60 -19.72 -11.93
CA LYS A 347 19.05 -20.01 -13.27
C LYS A 347 20.55 -19.72 -13.31
N ASN A 348 21.34 -20.70 -13.71
CA ASN A 348 22.75 -20.48 -13.99
C ASN A 348 22.84 -19.43 -15.11
N PHE A 349 23.28 -18.24 -14.75
CA PHE A 349 23.56 -17.18 -15.71
C PHE A 349 24.94 -17.47 -16.31
N SER A 350 25.00 -18.37 -17.29
CA SER A 350 26.18 -18.51 -18.12
C SER A 350 26.11 -17.48 -19.24
N THR A 351 27.06 -16.61 -19.29
CA THR A 351 27.35 -15.83 -20.51
C THR A 351 28.24 -16.69 -21.42
N GLU A 352 28.15 -16.51 -22.71
CA GLU A 352 29.08 -17.16 -23.71
C GLU A 352 30.55 -16.74 -23.52
N SER A 353 30.80 -15.84 -22.55
CA SER A 353 32.13 -15.34 -22.19
C SER A 353 32.70 -16.09 -21.00
N ASP A 354 34.01 -16.03 -20.82
CA ASP A 354 34.78 -16.52 -19.67
C ASP A 354 34.46 -15.75 -18.34
N ILE A 355 33.48 -14.86 -18.37
CA ILE A 355 33.00 -14.09 -17.23
C ILE A 355 31.71 -14.70 -16.69
N GLN A 356 31.73 -15.11 -15.43
CA GLN A 356 30.57 -15.57 -14.72
C GLN A 356 29.79 -14.38 -14.13
N ILE A 357 28.48 -14.52 -13.97
CA ILE A 357 27.64 -13.51 -13.32
C ILE A 357 27.26 -14.05 -11.91
N SER A 358 27.50 -13.25 -10.89
CA SER A 358 27.13 -13.57 -9.52
C SER A 358 25.59 -13.62 -9.37
N PRO A 359 25.07 -14.25 -8.31
CA PRO A 359 23.63 -14.21 -7.99
C PRO A 359 23.06 -12.80 -7.84
N THR A 360 23.90 -11.81 -7.53
CA THR A 360 23.51 -10.40 -7.41
C THR A 360 23.58 -9.63 -8.72
N GLY A 361 23.90 -10.29 -9.84
CA GLY A 361 24.03 -9.65 -11.15
C GLY A 361 25.40 -8.97 -11.40
N VAL A 362 26.37 -9.17 -10.51
CA VAL A 362 27.73 -8.62 -10.65
C VAL A 362 28.60 -9.58 -11.44
N PRO A 363 29.29 -9.13 -12.49
CA PRO A 363 30.25 -9.97 -13.22
C PRO A 363 31.44 -10.36 -12.33
N ILE A 364 31.87 -11.61 -12.45
CA ILE A 364 33.01 -12.16 -11.71
C ILE A 364 34.19 -12.27 -12.68
N CYS A 365 35.32 -11.67 -12.34
CA CYS A 365 36.52 -11.76 -13.18
C CYS A 365 37.13 -13.19 -13.14
N PRO A 366 37.99 -13.58 -14.11
CA PRO A 366 38.52 -14.93 -14.21
C PRO A 366 39.24 -15.47 -12.96
N ILE A 367 39.69 -14.60 -12.06
CA ILE A 367 40.29 -15.01 -10.78
C ILE A 367 39.29 -15.06 -9.61
N GLY A 368 37.96 -15.06 -9.92
CA GLY A 368 36.91 -15.26 -8.93
C GLY A 368 36.50 -14.02 -8.11
N LYS A 369 36.93 -12.82 -8.49
CA LYS A 369 36.56 -11.60 -7.77
C LYS A 369 35.46 -10.83 -8.51
N GLU A 370 34.50 -10.29 -7.77
CA GLU A 370 33.46 -9.43 -8.32
C GLU A 370 34.06 -8.15 -8.95
N MET A 371 33.60 -7.81 -10.14
CA MET A 371 34.00 -6.60 -10.84
C MET A 371 33.35 -5.35 -10.19
N LYS A 372 34.01 -4.19 -10.32
CA LYS A 372 33.49 -2.93 -9.79
C LYS A 372 32.63 -2.21 -10.83
N PRO A 373 31.50 -1.60 -10.44
CA PRO A 373 30.74 -0.75 -11.35
C PRO A 373 31.58 0.44 -11.82
N ASN A 374 31.47 0.77 -13.10
CA ASN A 374 32.23 1.84 -13.75
C ASN A 374 31.33 2.78 -14.58
N GLY A 375 30.15 3.06 -14.08
CA GLY A 375 29.15 3.93 -14.67
C GLY A 375 28.15 3.23 -15.60
N PHE A 376 27.08 3.93 -15.89
CA PHE A 376 26.01 3.50 -16.77
C PHE A 376 26.04 4.29 -18.09
N ASP A 377 26.03 3.60 -19.22
CA ASP A 377 25.97 4.17 -20.55
C ASP A 377 24.52 4.30 -21.01
N LYS A 378 23.97 5.53 -20.91
CA LYS A 378 22.59 5.81 -21.26
C LYS A 378 22.30 5.58 -22.77
N SER A 379 23.28 5.85 -23.64
CA SER A 379 23.09 5.73 -25.09
C SER A 379 22.91 4.29 -25.56
N GLN A 380 23.58 3.35 -24.89
CA GLN A 380 23.54 1.93 -25.19
C GLN A 380 22.83 1.10 -24.12
N ASN A 381 22.17 1.77 -23.14
CA ASN A 381 21.43 1.15 -22.05
C ASN A 381 22.17 -0.02 -21.37
N ARG A 382 23.47 0.18 -21.07
CA ARG A 382 24.36 -0.83 -20.52
C ARG A 382 25.11 -0.36 -19.29
N GLN A 383 25.30 -1.29 -18.33
CA GLN A 383 26.18 -1.09 -17.18
C GLN A 383 27.62 -1.44 -17.57
N LYS A 384 28.54 -0.57 -17.23
CA LYS A 384 29.99 -0.77 -17.42
C LYS A 384 30.60 -1.32 -16.13
N TRP A 385 31.46 -2.31 -16.27
CA TRP A 385 32.18 -2.95 -15.18
C TRP A 385 33.68 -2.90 -15.45
N ARG A 386 34.49 -2.86 -14.39
CA ARG A 386 35.94 -2.87 -14.50
C ARG A 386 36.58 -3.85 -13.53
N CYS A 387 37.81 -4.26 -13.85
CA CYS A 387 38.63 -5.13 -13.01
C CYS A 387 38.78 -4.55 -11.60
N PRO A 388 38.49 -5.36 -10.53
CA PRO A 388 38.59 -4.89 -9.15
C PRO A 388 40.03 -4.66 -8.69
N LEU A 389 41.02 -5.30 -9.31
CA LEU A 389 42.46 -5.28 -8.93
C LEU A 389 43.29 -4.27 -9.70
N ALA A 390 42.80 -3.77 -10.82
CA ALA A 390 43.46 -2.72 -11.62
C ALA A 390 42.83 -1.34 -11.39
N CYS A 391 42.10 -1.14 -10.29
CA CYS A 391 41.53 0.15 -9.88
C CYS A 391 42.53 0.94 -9.07
N GLY A 392 43.18 1.94 -9.69
CA GLY A 392 44.14 2.79 -9.04
C GLY A 392 45.53 2.70 -9.68
N THR A 393 46.55 3.22 -8.97
CA THR A 393 47.92 3.27 -9.44
C THR A 393 48.69 1.94 -9.39
N LYS A 394 48.17 0.96 -8.67
CA LYS A 394 48.79 -0.37 -8.51
C LYS A 394 47.90 -1.48 -9.07
N ASN A 395 48.40 -2.20 -10.06
CA ASN A 395 47.78 -3.44 -10.50
C ASN A 395 48.27 -4.58 -9.59
N THR A 396 47.35 -5.10 -8.77
CA THR A 396 47.66 -6.19 -7.81
C THR A 396 47.19 -7.56 -8.29
N CYS A 397 46.84 -7.71 -9.59
CA CYS A 397 46.34 -8.98 -10.15
C CYS A 397 47.51 -9.94 -10.37
N SER A 398 47.43 -11.14 -9.77
CA SER A 398 48.41 -12.21 -9.93
C SER A 398 48.34 -12.89 -11.32
N SER A 399 47.20 -12.79 -12.01
CA SER A 399 46.99 -13.35 -13.34
C SER A 399 46.22 -12.35 -14.22
N PRO A 400 46.92 -11.36 -14.82
CA PRO A 400 46.28 -10.33 -15.62
C PRO A 400 45.60 -10.92 -16.87
N CYS A 401 44.29 -10.73 -16.97
CA CYS A 401 43.47 -11.16 -18.11
C CYS A 401 43.31 -10.11 -19.21
N SER A 402 44.00 -8.96 -19.07
CA SER A 402 44.02 -7.87 -20.04
C SER A 402 45.35 -7.12 -19.97
N LYS A 403 45.86 -6.72 -21.14
CA LYS A 403 47.04 -5.88 -21.28
C LYS A 403 46.79 -4.40 -20.96
N ALA A 404 45.53 -4.01 -20.79
CA ALA A 404 45.16 -2.63 -20.50
C ALA A 404 45.58 -2.22 -19.07
N LYS A 405 46.12 -1.02 -18.90
CA LYS A 405 46.58 -0.45 -17.61
C LYS A 405 45.46 -0.46 -16.55
N TYR A 406 44.22 -0.27 -16.95
CA TYR A 406 43.03 -0.28 -16.08
C TYR A 406 42.34 -1.67 -15.98
N GLY A 407 43.00 -2.72 -16.52
CA GLY A 407 42.47 -4.08 -16.50
C GLY A 407 41.33 -4.33 -17.50
N ARG A 408 40.66 -5.45 -17.33
CA ARG A 408 39.54 -5.85 -18.20
C ARG A 408 38.28 -5.04 -17.85
N THR A 409 37.58 -4.58 -18.89
CA THR A 409 36.24 -4.03 -18.81
C THR A 409 35.23 -5.04 -19.35
N PHE A 410 34.03 -5.00 -18.80
CA PHE A 410 32.91 -5.83 -19.22
C PHE A 410 31.63 -4.99 -19.25
N HIS A 411 30.68 -5.38 -20.07
CA HIS A 411 29.40 -4.69 -20.19
C HIS A 411 28.27 -5.68 -20.01
N THR A 412 27.24 -5.29 -19.27
CA THR A 412 26.00 -6.02 -19.15
C THR A 412 24.86 -5.16 -19.65
N PHE A 413 23.99 -5.75 -20.47
CA PHE A 413 22.87 -5.06 -21.09
C PHE A 413 21.58 -5.35 -20.33
N ARG A 414 20.81 -4.31 -20.04
CA ARG A 414 19.54 -4.47 -19.34
C ARG A 414 18.54 -5.30 -20.15
N GLU A 415 18.56 -5.19 -21.47
CA GLU A 415 17.72 -5.95 -22.39
C GLU A 415 17.90 -7.46 -22.27
N ASP A 416 19.11 -7.92 -21.89
CA ASP A 416 19.38 -9.33 -21.68
C ASP A 416 18.65 -9.87 -20.45
N ASN A 417 18.59 -9.08 -19.37
CA ASN A 417 17.91 -9.46 -18.14
C ASN A 417 17.68 -8.27 -17.21
N LEU A 418 16.48 -7.70 -17.23
CA LEU A 418 16.09 -6.55 -16.40
C LEU A 418 16.24 -6.80 -14.89
N ARG A 419 16.07 -8.04 -14.46
CA ARG A 419 16.18 -8.40 -13.03
C ARG A 419 17.62 -8.35 -12.53
N LEU A 420 18.59 -8.71 -13.40
CA LEU A 420 20.00 -8.76 -13.03
C LEU A 420 20.72 -7.45 -13.27
N PHE A 421 20.45 -6.82 -14.39
CA PHE A 421 21.20 -5.67 -14.88
C PHE A 421 20.40 -4.38 -14.68
N THR A 422 20.17 -4.05 -13.40
CA THR A 422 19.49 -2.81 -13.01
C THR A 422 20.34 -1.57 -13.35
N LYS A 423 19.69 -0.43 -13.57
CA LYS A 423 20.37 0.84 -13.86
C LYS A 423 21.35 1.23 -12.73
N THR A 424 20.91 1.11 -11.49
CA THR A 424 21.79 1.18 -10.32
C THR A 424 22.20 -0.24 -9.93
N PRO A 425 23.53 -0.55 -9.96
CA PRO A 425 24.02 -1.89 -9.61
C PRO A 425 23.80 -2.19 -8.11
N ARG A 426 23.39 -3.43 -7.80
CA ARG A 426 23.19 -3.88 -6.40
C ARG A 426 24.44 -3.81 -5.53
N SER A 427 25.64 -3.86 -6.13
CA SER A 427 26.93 -3.71 -5.44
C SER A 427 27.37 -2.26 -5.22
N SER A 428 26.59 -1.28 -5.66
CA SER A 428 26.94 0.14 -5.53
C SER A 428 26.56 0.69 -4.16
N GLU A 429 27.25 1.74 -3.72
CA GLU A 429 26.92 2.49 -2.51
C GLU A 429 25.45 3.01 -2.54
N LYS A 430 25.03 3.52 -3.70
CA LYS A 430 23.67 4.02 -3.91
C LYS A 430 22.57 2.96 -3.67
N TRP A 431 22.88 1.68 -3.86
CA TRP A 431 21.94 0.59 -3.59
C TRP A 431 21.80 0.28 -2.10
N LYS A 432 22.86 0.55 -1.31
CA LYS A 432 22.92 0.24 0.12
C LYS A 432 22.31 1.33 0.99
N LEU A 433 22.23 2.55 0.47
CA LEU A 433 21.58 3.70 1.10
C LEU A 433 20.06 3.63 0.99
#